data_790b22c10a88f07ae9d989745516ba19
#
_entry.id   790b22c10a88f07ae9d989745516ba19
#
_cell.length_a   1.000
_cell.length_b   1.000
_cell.length_c   1.000
_cell.angle_alpha   90.00
_cell.angle_beta   90.00
_cell.angle_gamma   90.00
#
_symmetry.space_group_name_H-M   'P 1'
#
loop_
_entity.id
_entity.type
_entity.pdbx_description
1 polymer ?
#
loop_
_entity_poly.entity_id
_entity_poly.type
_entity_poly.pdbx_seq_one_letter_code
_entity_poly.pdbx_strand_id
1 'polypeptide(L)'
;MSQKRVTIQALAEACQLSRNTVSKVFNRRGNVPESTRQFVLAKARELGFSPRAQLSAAAAPAAPGDPGGTVAVLSRSNPLNHHFGSMLMKAFTDTVCRWGYSVQMYELSAAELAERRLPAGVSSESIRGVLCIELFDRNYYEMLSGLNLPTVSVDAYSQVNRSPILCDVITMENMRSVIALTRQLLAAGARSLGFVGDRFHCNSFCERWNGFCTALRDAGLEPDPRLCILEKDGSQYADPEWTLARLREMPHLPDAFLCANDYHAVKLIQALKKLGRRIPEDLMVAGFDDGPEAAVIDPSLTTVHIPSSEMGVCAAELLLGRIRNPERPYTMTYVQTTPVFRESTRR
;
A
#
# COMPACT_ATOMS: atom_id res chain seq x y z
N MET A 1 12.10 23.06 25.81
CA MET A 1 12.08 22.05 26.89
C MET A 1 11.83 20.70 26.25
N SER A 2 12.83 19.81 26.29
CA SER A 2 12.73 18.47 25.70
C SER A 2 11.74 17.63 26.51
N GLN A 3 10.60 17.24 25.93
CA GLN A 3 9.67 16.30 26.55
C GLN A 3 10.37 14.94 26.76
N LYS A 4 10.58 14.55 28.00
CA LYS A 4 11.15 13.25 28.37
C LYS A 4 10.25 12.13 27.82
N ARG A 5 10.75 11.34 26.87
CA ARG A 5 10.03 10.18 26.30
C ARG A 5 9.68 9.17 27.40
N VAL A 6 8.41 8.79 27.46
CA VAL A 6 7.91 7.78 28.42
C VAL A 6 8.40 6.38 27.99
N THR A 7 9.03 5.64 28.88
CA THR A 7 9.52 4.29 28.64
C THR A 7 8.51 3.24 29.13
N ILE A 8 8.66 1.98 28.67
CA ILE A 8 7.85 0.86 29.17
C ILE A 8 8.03 0.65 30.68
N GLN A 9 9.22 0.98 31.20
CA GLN A 9 9.53 0.95 32.62
C GLN A 9 8.75 2.03 33.37
N ALA A 10 8.77 3.28 32.88
CA ALA A 10 8.01 4.38 33.47
C ALA A 10 6.49 4.14 33.40
N LEU A 11 5.99 3.50 32.31
CA LEU A 11 4.59 3.10 32.23
C LEU A 11 4.25 1.98 33.22
N ALA A 12 5.14 1.00 33.41
CA ALA A 12 4.95 -0.07 34.37
C ALA A 12 4.89 0.47 35.82
N GLU A 13 5.76 1.41 36.16
CA GLU A 13 5.75 2.14 37.43
C GLU A 13 4.46 2.94 37.61
N ALA A 14 4.03 3.69 36.58
CA ALA A 14 2.78 4.46 36.62
C ALA A 14 1.52 3.58 36.71
N CYS A 15 1.57 2.35 36.25
CA CYS A 15 0.50 1.36 36.37
C CYS A 15 0.61 0.51 37.65
N GLN A 16 1.67 0.61 38.42
CA GLN A 16 2.02 -0.27 39.55
C GLN A 16 2.02 -1.76 39.16
N LEU A 17 2.50 -2.05 37.96
CA LEU A 17 2.59 -3.40 37.38
C LEU A 17 4.02 -3.77 37.04
N SER A 18 4.30 -5.07 36.90
CA SER A 18 5.61 -5.49 36.42
C SER A 18 5.82 -5.09 34.94
N ARG A 19 7.05 -4.76 34.56
CA ARG A 19 7.43 -4.52 33.17
C ARG A 19 6.99 -5.65 32.24
N ASN A 20 7.06 -6.89 32.72
CA ASN A 20 6.64 -8.08 31.98
C ASN A 20 5.12 -8.11 31.75
N THR A 21 4.31 -7.72 32.72
CA THR A 21 2.85 -7.60 32.61
C THR A 21 2.48 -6.54 31.57
N VAL A 22 3.09 -5.36 31.63
CA VAL A 22 2.85 -4.28 30.65
C VAL A 22 3.29 -4.70 29.25
N SER A 23 4.43 -5.38 29.11
CA SER A 23 4.91 -5.92 27.84
C SER A 23 3.92 -6.94 27.24
N LYS A 24 3.36 -7.84 28.07
CA LYS A 24 2.35 -8.81 27.61
C LYS A 24 1.07 -8.15 27.08
N VAL A 25 0.64 -7.02 27.67
CA VAL A 25 -0.52 -6.25 27.18
C VAL A 25 -0.31 -5.79 25.75
N PHE A 26 0.84 -5.21 25.43
CA PHE A 26 1.14 -4.69 24.10
C PHE A 26 1.48 -5.78 23.07
N ASN A 27 2.13 -6.85 23.49
CA ASN A 27 2.50 -7.96 22.60
C ASN A 27 1.37 -8.99 22.41
N ARG A 28 0.20 -8.78 23.02
CA ARG A 28 -0.93 -9.72 23.01
C ARG A 28 -0.56 -11.15 23.40
N ARG A 29 0.51 -11.33 24.19
CA ARG A 29 1.01 -12.63 24.66
C ARG A 29 0.60 -12.88 26.10
N GLY A 30 0.14 -14.10 26.40
CA GLY A 30 -0.23 -14.54 27.76
C GLY A 30 -1.61 -14.05 28.20
N ASN A 31 -2.11 -14.67 29.27
CA ASN A 31 -3.45 -14.40 29.84
C ASN A 31 -3.37 -13.16 30.74
N VAL A 32 -3.65 -11.98 30.21
CA VAL A 32 -3.80 -10.74 30.99
C VAL A 32 -5.28 -10.40 31.05
N PRO A 33 -5.86 -10.22 32.25
CA PRO A 33 -7.28 -9.85 32.40
C PRO A 33 -7.64 -8.62 31.59
N GLU A 34 -8.84 -8.60 31.00
CA GLU A 34 -9.25 -7.51 30.09
C GLU A 34 -9.30 -6.15 30.83
N SER A 35 -9.72 -6.13 32.09
CA SER A 35 -9.69 -4.93 32.93
C SER A 35 -8.26 -4.36 33.09
N THR A 36 -7.29 -5.23 33.33
CA THR A 36 -5.87 -4.84 33.42
C THR A 36 -5.35 -4.34 32.07
N ARG A 37 -5.76 -4.97 30.98
CA ARG A 37 -5.42 -4.56 29.62
C ARG A 37 -5.94 -3.14 29.33
N GLN A 38 -7.21 -2.89 29.58
CA GLN A 38 -7.84 -1.58 29.37
C GLN A 38 -7.21 -0.50 30.25
N PHE A 39 -6.91 -0.80 31.50
CA PHE A 39 -6.23 0.12 32.41
C PHE A 39 -4.84 0.53 31.88
N VAL A 40 -4.02 -0.43 31.48
CA VAL A 40 -2.68 -0.16 30.93
C VAL A 40 -2.75 0.66 29.63
N LEU A 41 -3.70 0.35 28.72
CA LEU A 41 -3.89 1.09 27.49
C LEU A 41 -4.37 2.52 27.72
N ALA A 42 -5.25 2.75 28.69
CA ALA A 42 -5.70 4.09 29.07
C ALA A 42 -4.53 4.91 29.63
N LYS A 43 -3.74 4.33 30.55
CA LYS A 43 -2.56 4.99 31.14
C LYS A 43 -1.46 5.27 30.12
N ALA A 44 -1.29 4.39 29.13
CA ALA A 44 -0.38 4.60 28.02
C ALA A 44 -0.76 5.82 27.16
N ARG A 45 -2.07 6.00 26.87
CA ARG A 45 -2.59 7.19 26.16
C ARG A 45 -2.38 8.46 26.95
N GLU A 46 -2.70 8.44 28.25
CA GLU A 46 -2.53 9.59 29.16
C GLU A 46 -1.09 10.08 29.20
N LEU A 47 -0.14 9.15 29.27
CA LEU A 47 1.30 9.46 29.34
C LEU A 47 1.96 9.66 27.98
N GLY A 48 1.22 9.56 26.88
CA GLY A 48 1.77 9.65 25.52
C GLY A 48 2.74 8.50 25.16
N PHE A 49 2.56 7.33 25.79
CA PHE A 49 3.36 6.17 25.54
C PHE A 49 2.94 5.48 24.23
N SER A 50 3.87 5.34 23.28
CA SER A 50 3.68 4.57 22.06
C SER A 50 4.60 3.35 22.05
N PRO A 51 4.05 2.12 22.04
CA PRO A 51 4.86 0.89 22.00
C PRO A 51 5.75 0.82 20.74
N ARG A 52 5.24 1.33 19.60
CA ARG A 52 5.98 1.38 18.33
C ARG A 52 7.21 2.29 18.37
N ALA A 53 7.11 3.43 19.06
CA ALA A 53 8.25 4.34 19.20
C ALA A 53 9.43 3.73 19.99
N GLN A 54 9.18 2.68 20.78
CA GLN A 54 10.25 1.97 21.52
C GLN A 54 10.81 0.76 20.78
N LEU A 55 10.02 0.05 20.00
CA LEU A 55 10.52 -1.00 19.10
C LEU A 55 11.46 -0.42 18.04
N SER A 56 11.13 0.78 17.51
CA SER A 56 12.03 1.49 16.59
C SER A 56 13.27 2.10 17.27
N ALA A 57 13.21 2.41 18.56
CA ALA A 57 14.36 2.94 19.30
C ALA A 57 15.25 1.85 19.92
N ALA A 58 14.72 0.64 20.16
CA ALA A 58 15.50 -0.49 20.63
C ALA A 58 16.19 -1.28 19.50
N ALA A 59 15.78 -1.03 18.24
CA ALA A 59 16.33 -1.69 17.06
C ALA A 59 17.34 -0.84 16.28
N ALA A 60 17.78 0.31 16.81
CA ALA A 60 18.83 1.10 16.22
C ALA A 60 20.13 1.02 17.08
N PRO A 61 20.98 0.01 16.90
CA PRO A 61 22.38 0.27 17.15
C PRO A 61 22.83 1.24 16.06
N ALA A 62 23.35 2.41 16.44
CA ALA A 62 24.20 3.16 15.54
C ALA A 62 25.23 2.16 14.99
N ALA A 63 25.17 1.87 13.68
CA ALA A 63 26.19 1.02 13.07
C ALA A 63 27.52 1.77 13.20
N PRO A 64 28.54 1.20 13.88
CA PRO A 64 29.84 1.83 13.87
C PRO A 64 30.38 1.70 12.45
N GLY A 65 30.53 2.81 11.74
CA GLY A 65 31.36 2.88 10.55
C GLY A 65 30.72 2.89 9.18
N ASP A 66 29.38 3.01 9.05
CA ASP A 66 28.81 3.31 7.74
C ASP A 66 28.86 4.83 7.50
N PRO A 67 29.65 5.32 6.51
CA PRO A 67 29.89 6.77 6.31
C PRO A 67 28.66 7.52 5.84
N GLY A 68 27.47 6.93 5.86
CA GLY A 68 26.30 7.52 5.25
C GLY A 68 26.38 7.49 3.72
N GLY A 69 25.51 8.23 3.06
CA GLY A 69 25.50 8.32 1.59
C GLY A 69 24.14 8.73 1.09
N THR A 70 23.95 8.65 -0.21
CA THR A 70 22.69 8.99 -0.86
C THR A 70 21.90 7.75 -1.24
N VAL A 71 20.63 7.73 -0.88
CA VAL A 71 19.63 6.79 -1.40
C VAL A 71 18.87 7.50 -2.51
N ALA A 72 18.84 6.90 -3.69
CA ALA A 72 18.05 7.39 -4.81
C ALA A 72 16.62 6.83 -4.73
N VAL A 73 15.62 7.67 -4.91
CA VAL A 73 14.23 7.26 -5.14
C VAL A 73 13.91 7.47 -6.60
N LEU A 74 13.56 6.39 -7.30
CA LEU A 74 13.24 6.38 -8.72
C LEU A 74 11.74 6.12 -8.91
N SER A 75 11.06 6.99 -9.65
CA SER A 75 9.63 6.86 -9.94
C SER A 75 9.31 7.38 -11.34
N ARG A 76 8.16 6.98 -11.88
CA ARG A 76 7.64 7.52 -13.16
C ARG A 76 6.82 8.79 -13.00
N SER A 77 6.33 9.04 -11.82
CA SER A 77 5.57 10.23 -11.44
C SER A 77 5.99 10.66 -10.04
N ASN A 78 5.75 11.91 -9.69
CA ASN A 78 6.07 12.36 -8.34
C ASN A 78 5.18 11.65 -7.30
N PRO A 79 5.72 10.74 -6.47
CA PRO A 79 4.92 9.97 -5.52
C PRO A 79 4.27 10.85 -4.43
N LEU A 80 4.72 12.09 -4.26
CA LEU A 80 4.14 13.05 -3.30
C LEU A 80 2.79 13.60 -3.76
N ASN A 81 2.41 13.40 -5.02
CA ASN A 81 1.11 13.84 -5.55
C ASN A 81 -0.06 12.97 -5.06
N HIS A 82 0.21 11.81 -4.48
CA HIS A 82 -0.79 10.86 -3.99
C HIS A 82 -0.63 10.63 -2.48
N HIS A 83 -1.74 10.44 -1.78
CA HIS A 83 -1.74 10.24 -0.32
C HIS A 83 -0.86 9.04 0.08
N PHE A 84 -1.04 7.89 -0.58
CA PHE A 84 -0.23 6.69 -0.35
C PHE A 84 1.27 6.99 -0.46
N GLY A 85 1.71 7.56 -1.58
CA GLY A 85 3.12 7.85 -1.83
C GLY A 85 3.70 8.88 -0.85
N SER A 86 2.96 9.96 -0.54
CA SER A 86 3.43 11.01 0.37
C SER A 86 3.65 10.49 1.80
N MET A 87 2.72 9.67 2.32
CA MET A 87 2.84 9.06 3.66
C MET A 87 3.97 8.04 3.72
N LEU A 88 4.11 7.21 2.68
CA LEU A 88 5.19 6.23 2.55
C LEU A 88 6.55 6.93 2.49
N MET A 89 6.69 7.92 1.60
CA MET A 89 7.95 8.66 1.39
C MET A 89 8.39 9.41 2.63
N LYS A 90 7.44 10.03 3.36
CA LYS A 90 7.76 10.68 4.64
C LYS A 90 8.37 9.70 5.62
N ALA A 91 7.72 8.56 5.84
CA ALA A 91 8.18 7.55 6.80
C ALA A 91 9.49 6.88 6.37
N PHE A 92 9.65 6.62 5.06
CA PHE A 92 10.89 6.12 4.48
C PHE A 92 12.06 7.09 4.71
N THR A 93 11.90 8.36 4.32
CA THR A 93 12.91 9.41 4.46
C THR A 93 13.29 9.61 5.93
N ASP A 94 12.29 9.76 6.82
CA ASP A 94 12.53 9.90 8.26
C ASP A 94 13.33 8.71 8.83
N THR A 95 13.14 7.51 8.25
CA THR A 95 13.83 6.31 8.72
C THR A 95 15.26 6.24 8.20
N VAL A 96 15.52 6.40 6.91
CA VAL A 96 16.88 6.32 6.36
C VAL A 96 17.75 7.48 6.82
N CYS A 97 17.18 8.69 7.02
CA CYS A 97 17.91 9.85 7.56
C CYS A 97 18.41 9.62 9.00
N ARG A 98 17.69 8.86 9.83
CA ARG A 98 18.15 8.47 11.17
C ARG A 98 19.40 7.58 11.15
N TRP A 99 19.66 6.92 10.04
CA TRP A 99 20.85 6.10 9.80
C TRP A 99 21.97 6.87 9.07
N GLY A 100 21.84 8.19 8.91
CA GLY A 100 22.87 9.05 8.31
C GLY A 100 22.83 9.11 6.78
N TYR A 101 21.78 8.55 6.13
CA TYR A 101 21.64 8.64 4.68
C TYR A 101 20.81 9.86 4.28
N SER A 102 21.15 10.46 3.15
CA SER A 102 20.31 11.44 2.46
C SER A 102 19.42 10.77 1.41
N VAL A 103 18.28 11.40 1.09
CA VAL A 103 17.35 10.90 0.06
C VAL A 103 17.29 11.91 -1.08
N GLN A 104 17.45 11.42 -2.30
CA GLN A 104 17.28 12.21 -3.53
C GLN A 104 16.22 11.53 -4.42
N MET A 105 15.24 12.30 -4.88
CA MET A 105 14.15 11.81 -5.71
C MET A 105 14.41 12.18 -7.17
N TYR A 106 14.15 11.22 -8.07
CA TYR A 106 14.31 11.36 -9.50
C TYR A 106 13.07 10.84 -10.20
N GLU A 107 12.47 11.66 -11.03
CA GLU A 107 11.41 11.25 -11.94
C GLU A 107 12.03 10.78 -13.25
N LEU A 108 11.75 9.53 -13.63
CA LEU A 108 12.29 8.91 -14.82
C LEU A 108 11.54 9.36 -16.08
N SER A 109 12.25 9.94 -17.00
CA SER A 109 11.73 10.25 -18.32
C SER A 109 11.46 8.99 -19.14
N ALA A 110 10.58 9.09 -20.15
CA ALA A 110 10.33 7.99 -21.08
C ALA A 110 11.62 7.55 -21.82
N ALA A 111 12.53 8.48 -22.09
CA ALA A 111 13.82 8.17 -22.73
C ALA A 111 14.73 7.35 -21.80
N GLU A 112 14.85 7.72 -20.53
CA GLU A 112 15.66 6.98 -19.56
C GLU A 112 15.15 5.55 -19.33
N LEU A 113 13.83 5.37 -19.33
CA LEU A 113 13.23 4.04 -19.28
C LEU A 113 13.53 3.21 -20.52
N ALA A 114 13.33 3.79 -21.72
CA ALA A 114 13.55 3.10 -22.99
C ALA A 114 15.03 2.74 -23.22
N GLU A 115 15.95 3.65 -22.84
CA GLU A 115 17.38 3.48 -22.93
C GLU A 115 17.98 2.65 -21.77
N ARG A 116 17.18 2.35 -20.74
CA ARG A 116 17.60 1.59 -19.56
C ARG A 116 18.84 2.20 -18.90
N ARG A 117 18.80 3.48 -18.60
CA ARG A 117 19.88 4.22 -17.94
C ARG A 117 19.43 4.94 -16.69
N LEU A 118 20.35 5.20 -15.79
CA LEU A 118 20.08 6.01 -14.63
C LEU A 118 19.73 7.45 -15.04
N PRO A 119 18.98 8.20 -14.20
CA PRO A 119 18.71 9.60 -14.45
C PRO A 119 20.00 10.41 -14.61
N ALA A 120 19.92 11.50 -15.37
CA ALA A 120 21.04 12.39 -15.57
C ALA A 120 21.57 12.90 -14.22
N GLY A 121 22.89 12.84 -14.03
CA GLY A 121 23.56 13.23 -12.79
C GLY A 121 23.59 12.17 -11.68
N VAL A 122 23.03 10.98 -11.93
CA VAL A 122 23.16 9.83 -11.02
C VAL A 122 24.17 8.85 -11.57
N SER A 123 25.18 8.50 -10.75
CA SER A 123 26.07 7.37 -11.04
C SER A 123 25.91 6.28 -9.98
N SER A 124 26.13 5.02 -10.37
CA SER A 124 26.11 3.90 -9.43
C SER A 124 27.10 4.03 -8.27
N GLU A 125 28.17 4.80 -8.47
CA GLU A 125 29.19 5.06 -7.44
C GLU A 125 28.75 6.14 -6.43
N SER A 126 27.81 7.02 -6.84
CA SER A 126 27.36 8.15 -6.00
C SER A 126 26.23 7.79 -5.04
N ILE A 127 25.56 6.64 -5.26
CA ILE A 127 24.39 6.19 -4.47
C ILE A 127 24.70 4.89 -3.75
N ARG A 128 24.09 4.72 -2.58
CA ARG A 128 24.26 3.52 -1.73
C ARG A 128 23.11 2.53 -1.89
N GLY A 129 21.98 2.97 -2.43
CA GLY A 129 20.83 2.11 -2.68
C GLY A 129 19.73 2.86 -3.41
N VAL A 130 18.76 2.11 -3.87
CA VAL A 130 17.65 2.58 -4.68
C VAL A 130 16.32 2.14 -4.06
N LEU A 131 15.37 3.07 -3.92
CA LEU A 131 13.96 2.77 -3.74
C LEU A 131 13.24 3.05 -5.07
N CYS A 132 12.57 2.05 -5.62
CA CYS A 132 11.67 2.23 -6.75
C CYS A 132 10.23 2.31 -6.25
N ILE A 133 9.47 3.31 -6.71
CA ILE A 133 8.05 3.47 -6.40
C ILE A 133 7.29 3.79 -7.69
N GLU A 134 6.14 3.12 -7.92
CA GLU A 134 5.35 3.25 -9.16
C GLU A 134 6.19 3.02 -10.45
N LEU A 135 7.17 2.13 -10.34
CA LEU A 135 8.01 1.72 -11.45
C LEU A 135 7.74 0.25 -11.77
N PHE A 136 7.05 -0.04 -12.89
CA PHE A 136 6.56 -1.37 -13.23
C PHE A 136 7.21 -1.92 -14.52
N ASP A 137 8.43 -1.50 -14.82
CA ASP A 137 9.20 -1.95 -15.98
C ASP A 137 10.26 -2.97 -15.57
N ARG A 138 10.05 -4.24 -15.92
CA ARG A 138 10.97 -5.33 -15.61
C ARG A 138 12.36 -5.10 -16.17
N ASN A 139 12.46 -4.60 -17.42
CA ASN A 139 13.76 -4.42 -18.07
C ASN A 139 14.60 -3.37 -17.33
N TYR A 140 13.95 -2.39 -16.72
CA TYR A 140 14.63 -1.40 -15.90
C TYR A 140 15.20 -2.03 -14.61
N TYR A 141 14.45 -2.96 -13.98
CA TYR A 141 14.96 -3.72 -12.85
C TYR A 141 16.13 -4.66 -13.23
N GLU A 142 16.12 -5.24 -14.43
CA GLU A 142 17.25 -6.02 -14.96
C GLU A 142 18.51 -5.16 -15.08
N MET A 143 18.38 -3.92 -15.54
CA MET A 143 19.49 -2.95 -15.59
C MET A 143 19.99 -2.60 -14.17
N LEU A 144 19.10 -2.27 -13.22
CA LEU A 144 19.48 -1.97 -11.84
C LEU A 144 20.20 -3.16 -11.17
N SER A 145 19.71 -4.38 -11.38
CA SER A 145 20.33 -5.60 -10.90
C SER A 145 21.73 -5.79 -11.49
N GLY A 146 21.91 -5.51 -12.79
CA GLY A 146 23.22 -5.55 -13.45
C GLY A 146 24.23 -4.54 -12.91
N LEU A 147 23.77 -3.46 -12.30
CA LEU A 147 24.63 -2.47 -11.61
C LEU A 147 24.99 -2.88 -10.17
N ASN A 148 24.49 -4.01 -9.68
CA ASN A 148 24.66 -4.49 -8.30
C ASN A 148 24.26 -3.45 -7.22
N LEU A 149 23.27 -2.60 -7.52
CA LEU A 149 22.78 -1.61 -6.59
C LEU A 149 21.78 -2.24 -5.61
N PRO A 150 21.96 -2.07 -4.29
CA PRO A 150 20.94 -2.42 -3.30
C PRO A 150 19.60 -1.77 -3.66
N THR A 151 18.61 -2.57 -4.05
CA THR A 151 17.34 -2.06 -4.57
C THR A 151 16.16 -2.66 -3.80
N VAL A 152 15.19 -1.80 -3.47
CA VAL A 152 13.87 -2.17 -2.94
C VAL A 152 12.81 -1.58 -3.86
N SER A 153 11.82 -2.38 -4.25
CA SER A 153 10.64 -1.92 -4.99
C SER A 153 9.44 -1.83 -4.07
N VAL A 154 8.69 -0.74 -4.17
CA VAL A 154 7.33 -0.63 -3.61
C VAL A 154 6.36 -1.03 -4.70
N ASP A 155 5.67 -2.16 -4.48
CA ASP A 155 4.96 -2.92 -5.49
C ASP A 155 5.89 -3.43 -6.62
N ALA A 156 5.35 -4.08 -7.62
CA ALA A 156 6.12 -4.71 -8.68
C ALA A 156 5.36 -4.72 -10.03
N TYR A 157 6.07 -5.05 -11.09
CA TYR A 157 5.45 -5.30 -12.39
C TYR A 157 4.50 -6.52 -12.35
N SER A 158 3.47 -6.52 -13.16
CA SER A 158 2.32 -7.45 -13.09
C SER A 158 2.66 -8.94 -13.21
N GLN A 159 3.82 -9.31 -13.68
CA GLN A 159 4.25 -10.70 -13.86
C GLN A 159 5.40 -11.11 -12.93
N VAL A 160 5.63 -10.37 -11.84
CA VAL A 160 6.73 -10.63 -10.90
C VAL A 160 6.72 -12.06 -10.36
N ASN A 161 5.54 -12.66 -10.17
CA ASN A 161 5.40 -14.04 -9.68
C ASN A 161 5.68 -15.13 -10.73
N ARG A 162 5.96 -14.75 -11.99
CA ARG A 162 6.24 -15.70 -13.10
C ARG A 162 7.72 -15.77 -13.47
N SER A 163 8.57 -15.03 -12.77
CA SER A 163 10.01 -14.97 -13.04
C SER A 163 10.76 -14.69 -11.74
N PRO A 164 12.08 -14.97 -11.67
CA PRO A 164 12.87 -14.59 -10.51
C PRO A 164 12.74 -13.10 -10.21
N ILE A 165 12.59 -12.75 -8.94
CA ILE A 165 12.61 -11.35 -8.48
C ILE A 165 14.03 -10.80 -8.59
N LEU A 166 14.15 -9.53 -8.97
CA LEU A 166 15.40 -8.86 -9.29
C LEU A 166 15.88 -7.91 -8.17
N CYS A 167 15.04 -7.70 -7.15
CA CYS A 167 15.31 -6.90 -5.97
C CYS A 167 14.38 -7.32 -4.83
N ASP A 168 14.60 -6.76 -3.64
CA ASP A 168 13.59 -6.89 -2.57
C ASP A 168 12.31 -6.14 -2.97
N VAL A 169 11.17 -6.73 -2.69
CA VAL A 169 9.86 -6.15 -2.96
C VAL A 169 9.10 -5.99 -1.65
N ILE A 170 8.53 -4.81 -1.42
CA ILE A 170 7.52 -4.58 -0.40
C ILE A 170 6.21 -4.21 -1.08
N THR A 171 5.14 -4.86 -0.70
CA THR A 171 3.81 -4.60 -1.26
C THR A 171 2.74 -4.68 -0.17
N MET A 172 1.60 -4.10 -0.43
CA MET A 172 0.42 -4.26 0.42
C MET A 172 -0.22 -5.64 0.16
N GLU A 173 -0.89 -6.19 1.16
CA GLU A 173 -1.71 -7.38 0.97
C GLU A 173 -2.96 -6.99 0.18
N ASN A 174 -3.13 -7.58 -0.99
CA ASN A 174 -4.17 -7.20 -1.95
C ASN A 174 -5.32 -8.22 -1.98
N MET A 175 -4.99 -9.51 -1.91
CA MET A 175 -5.91 -10.58 -2.27
C MET A 175 -6.96 -10.84 -1.20
N ARG A 176 -6.56 -10.94 0.08
CA ARG A 176 -7.49 -11.26 1.19
C ARG A 176 -8.49 -10.14 1.41
N SER A 177 -8.03 -8.88 1.35
CA SER A 177 -8.89 -7.73 1.53
C SER A 177 -9.90 -7.59 0.39
N VAL A 178 -9.51 -7.86 -0.86
CA VAL A 178 -10.43 -7.88 -2.00
C VAL A 178 -11.40 -9.04 -1.90
N ILE A 179 -10.97 -10.24 -1.50
CA ILE A 179 -11.88 -11.36 -1.23
C ILE A 179 -12.92 -10.97 -0.18
N ALA A 180 -12.51 -10.31 0.91
CA ALA A 180 -13.43 -9.86 1.96
C ALA A 180 -14.44 -8.83 1.45
N LEU A 181 -13.98 -7.83 0.66
CA LEU A 181 -14.88 -6.85 0.03
C LEU A 181 -15.88 -7.52 -0.92
N THR A 182 -15.40 -8.40 -1.81
CA THR A 182 -16.25 -9.08 -2.79
C THR A 182 -17.30 -9.96 -2.09
N ARG A 183 -16.91 -10.70 -1.05
CA ARG A 183 -17.86 -11.47 -0.21
C ARG A 183 -18.89 -10.59 0.47
N GLN A 184 -18.51 -9.41 0.94
CA GLN A 184 -19.45 -8.45 1.54
C GLN A 184 -20.45 -7.92 0.50
N LEU A 185 -20.02 -7.61 -0.73
CA LEU A 185 -20.92 -7.21 -1.82
C LEU A 185 -21.93 -8.31 -2.14
N LEU A 186 -21.48 -9.57 -2.21
CA LEU A 186 -22.35 -10.73 -2.41
C LEU A 186 -23.33 -10.93 -1.25
N ALA A 187 -22.87 -10.78 0.01
CA ALA A 187 -23.71 -10.84 1.20
C ALA A 187 -24.76 -9.72 1.25
N ALA A 188 -24.44 -8.53 0.70
CA ALA A 188 -25.36 -7.42 0.54
C ALA A 188 -26.37 -7.62 -0.60
N GLY A 189 -26.36 -8.77 -1.26
CA GLY A 189 -27.36 -9.18 -2.27
C GLY A 189 -26.92 -9.02 -3.72
N ALA A 190 -25.68 -8.61 -4.02
CA ALA A 190 -25.19 -8.58 -5.39
C ALA A 190 -25.18 -9.99 -6.01
N ARG A 191 -25.59 -10.10 -7.27
CA ARG A 191 -25.57 -11.35 -8.06
C ARG A 191 -24.72 -11.21 -9.32
N SER A 192 -24.48 -9.99 -9.77
CA SER A 192 -23.60 -9.63 -10.87
C SER A 192 -22.59 -8.59 -10.39
N LEU A 193 -21.30 -8.81 -10.63
CA LEU A 193 -20.23 -7.93 -10.20
C LEU A 193 -19.30 -7.61 -11.36
N GLY A 194 -18.88 -6.35 -11.46
CA GLY A 194 -17.89 -5.87 -12.40
C GLY A 194 -16.60 -5.46 -11.70
N PHE A 195 -15.51 -5.45 -12.46
CA PHE A 195 -14.21 -4.95 -12.01
C PHE A 195 -13.78 -3.77 -12.89
N VAL A 196 -13.18 -2.74 -12.27
CA VAL A 196 -12.66 -1.56 -12.98
C VAL A 196 -11.18 -1.39 -12.68
N GLY A 197 -10.34 -1.54 -13.70
CA GLY A 197 -8.88 -1.35 -13.64
C GLY A 197 -8.12 -2.33 -14.51
N ASP A 198 -6.98 -1.91 -15.02
CA ASP A 198 -6.07 -2.75 -15.80
C ASP A 198 -5.38 -3.80 -14.92
N ARG A 199 -5.80 -5.05 -15.04
CA ARG A 199 -5.22 -6.18 -14.29
C ARG A 199 -3.74 -6.44 -14.58
N PHE A 200 -3.16 -5.78 -15.57
CA PHE A 200 -1.76 -5.92 -15.96
C PHE A 200 -0.92 -4.67 -15.70
N HIS A 201 -1.52 -3.65 -15.09
CA HIS A 201 -0.82 -2.41 -14.75
C HIS A 201 0.38 -2.67 -13.81
N CYS A 202 0.12 -3.31 -12.68
CA CYS A 202 1.12 -3.67 -11.67
C CYS A 202 0.73 -4.98 -10.97
N ASN A 203 1.61 -5.51 -10.10
CA ASN A 203 1.30 -6.74 -9.37
C ASN A 203 0.10 -6.58 -8.41
N SER A 204 -0.03 -5.43 -7.76
CA SER A 204 -1.17 -5.16 -6.88
C SER A 204 -2.50 -5.24 -7.61
N PHE A 205 -2.62 -4.66 -8.80
CA PHE A 205 -3.85 -4.76 -9.60
C PHE A 205 -4.13 -6.19 -10.07
N CYS A 206 -3.08 -6.93 -10.44
CA CYS A 206 -3.20 -8.35 -10.78
C CYS A 206 -3.72 -9.18 -9.58
N GLU A 207 -3.19 -8.96 -8.38
CA GLU A 207 -3.63 -9.66 -7.17
C GLU A 207 -5.06 -9.27 -6.76
N ARG A 208 -5.44 -7.98 -6.90
CA ARG A 208 -6.81 -7.50 -6.66
C ARG A 208 -7.80 -8.16 -7.61
N TRP A 209 -7.48 -8.23 -8.91
CA TRP A 209 -8.26 -8.98 -9.89
C TRP A 209 -8.38 -10.47 -9.54
N ASN A 210 -7.28 -11.12 -9.16
CA ASN A 210 -7.28 -12.52 -8.78
C ASN A 210 -8.12 -12.77 -7.51
N GLY A 211 -8.06 -11.87 -6.53
CA GLY A 211 -8.90 -11.91 -5.32
C GLY A 211 -10.38 -11.80 -5.65
N PHE A 212 -10.75 -10.88 -6.54
CA PHE A 212 -12.10 -10.71 -7.05
C PHE A 212 -12.61 -11.98 -7.73
N CYS A 213 -11.86 -12.53 -8.68
CA CYS A 213 -12.21 -13.77 -9.37
C CYS A 213 -12.33 -14.96 -8.41
N THR A 214 -11.43 -15.06 -7.42
CA THR A 214 -11.46 -16.14 -6.41
C THR A 214 -12.75 -16.06 -5.59
N ALA A 215 -13.12 -14.88 -5.10
CA ALA A 215 -14.32 -14.72 -4.29
C ALA A 215 -15.62 -15.02 -5.08
N LEU A 216 -15.67 -14.67 -6.36
CA LEU A 216 -16.79 -15.03 -7.24
C LEU A 216 -16.90 -16.54 -7.40
N ARG A 217 -15.81 -17.23 -7.73
CA ARG A 217 -15.81 -18.70 -7.90
C ARG A 217 -16.17 -19.43 -6.62
N ASP A 218 -15.69 -18.97 -5.47
CA ASP A 218 -16.08 -19.49 -4.16
C ASP A 218 -17.61 -19.41 -3.93
N ALA A 219 -18.27 -18.43 -4.55
CA ALA A 219 -19.72 -18.24 -4.50
C ALA A 219 -20.48 -18.93 -5.66
N GLY A 220 -19.79 -19.72 -6.49
CA GLY A 220 -20.39 -20.39 -7.66
C GLY A 220 -20.69 -19.44 -8.84
N LEU A 221 -20.03 -18.27 -8.89
CA LEU A 221 -20.15 -17.28 -9.96
C LEU A 221 -18.87 -17.24 -10.79
N GLU A 222 -19.00 -16.93 -12.09
CA GLU A 222 -17.84 -16.66 -12.94
C GLU A 222 -17.72 -15.15 -13.22
N PRO A 223 -16.47 -14.63 -13.26
CA PRO A 223 -16.27 -13.25 -13.69
C PRO A 223 -16.72 -13.05 -15.14
N ASP A 224 -17.58 -12.08 -15.41
CA ASP A 224 -17.99 -11.71 -16.77
C ASP A 224 -17.19 -10.49 -17.25
N PRO A 225 -16.26 -10.66 -18.20
CA PRO A 225 -15.48 -9.54 -18.73
C PRO A 225 -16.33 -8.44 -19.38
N ARG A 226 -17.55 -8.74 -19.85
CA ARG A 226 -18.46 -7.77 -20.45
C ARG A 226 -19.04 -6.77 -19.45
N LEU A 227 -18.95 -7.11 -18.14
CA LEU A 227 -19.35 -6.24 -17.02
C LEU A 227 -18.14 -5.54 -16.38
N CYS A 228 -16.96 -5.62 -16.99
CA CYS A 228 -15.72 -5.08 -16.45
C CYS A 228 -15.15 -3.99 -17.38
N ILE A 229 -14.37 -3.08 -16.79
CA ILE A 229 -13.56 -2.10 -17.52
C ILE A 229 -12.09 -2.49 -17.27
N LEU A 230 -11.47 -3.22 -18.23
CA LEU A 230 -10.16 -3.85 -18.08
C LEU A 230 -9.11 -3.31 -19.06
N GLU A 231 -9.39 -2.20 -19.72
CA GLU A 231 -8.50 -1.58 -20.67
C GLU A 231 -7.18 -1.20 -20.01
N LYS A 232 -6.13 -1.10 -20.84
CA LYS A 232 -4.79 -0.71 -20.37
C LYS A 232 -4.86 0.63 -19.66
N ASP A 233 -4.25 0.68 -18.47
CA ASP A 233 -4.22 1.89 -17.65
C ASP A 233 -3.52 3.05 -18.37
N GLY A 234 -4.10 4.24 -18.22
CA GLY A 234 -3.64 5.45 -18.89
C GLY A 234 -4.54 6.64 -18.60
N SER A 235 -4.28 7.75 -19.29
CA SER A 235 -4.98 9.03 -19.12
C SER A 235 -6.49 8.96 -19.34
N GLN A 236 -6.99 7.96 -20.09
CA GLN A 236 -8.42 7.77 -20.33
C GLN A 236 -9.22 7.51 -19.05
N TYR A 237 -8.64 6.87 -18.03
CA TYR A 237 -9.31 6.65 -16.75
C TYR A 237 -9.56 7.95 -15.97
N ALA A 238 -8.87 9.04 -16.33
CA ALA A 238 -9.15 10.37 -15.77
C ALA A 238 -10.40 11.03 -16.36
N ASP A 239 -10.84 10.59 -17.55
CA ASP A 239 -11.96 11.17 -18.28
C ASP A 239 -13.30 10.50 -17.88
N PRO A 240 -14.20 11.21 -17.20
CA PRO A 240 -15.51 10.67 -16.85
C PRO A 240 -16.39 10.33 -18.07
N GLU A 241 -16.19 10.99 -19.21
CA GLU A 241 -16.97 10.71 -20.44
C GLU A 241 -16.53 9.38 -21.05
N TRP A 242 -15.24 9.07 -21.01
CA TRP A 242 -14.75 7.77 -21.43
C TRP A 242 -15.34 6.64 -20.56
N THR A 243 -15.31 6.81 -19.23
CA THR A 243 -15.93 5.84 -18.30
C THR A 243 -17.42 5.68 -18.58
N LEU A 244 -18.13 6.79 -18.85
CA LEU A 244 -19.54 6.80 -19.18
C LEU A 244 -19.82 6.02 -20.47
N ALA A 245 -18.96 6.18 -21.51
CA ALA A 245 -19.09 5.43 -22.75
C ALA A 245 -18.95 3.91 -22.51
N ARG A 246 -17.93 3.48 -21.71
CA ARG A 246 -17.76 2.06 -21.36
C ARG A 246 -18.97 1.48 -20.62
N LEU A 247 -19.55 2.24 -19.67
CA LEU A 247 -20.75 1.81 -18.95
C LEU A 247 -21.96 1.63 -19.89
N ARG A 248 -22.10 2.47 -20.92
CA ARG A 248 -23.19 2.38 -21.91
C ARG A 248 -23.05 1.20 -22.87
N GLU A 249 -21.84 0.72 -23.08
CA GLU A 249 -21.54 -0.45 -23.93
C GLU A 249 -21.79 -1.78 -23.21
N MET A 250 -21.95 -1.78 -21.88
CA MET A 250 -22.24 -2.98 -21.12
C MET A 250 -23.64 -3.52 -21.46
N PRO A 251 -23.84 -4.86 -21.53
CA PRO A 251 -25.17 -5.44 -21.80
C PRO A 251 -26.19 -5.06 -20.72
N HIS A 252 -25.75 -4.87 -19.50
CA HIS A 252 -26.46 -4.29 -18.35
C HIS A 252 -25.42 -3.83 -17.32
N LEU A 253 -25.78 -2.92 -16.41
CA LEU A 253 -24.94 -2.57 -15.29
C LEU A 253 -24.99 -3.68 -14.24
N PRO A 254 -23.85 -4.08 -13.65
CA PRO A 254 -23.83 -5.06 -12.56
C PRO A 254 -24.41 -4.46 -11.26
N ASP A 255 -24.77 -5.34 -10.30
CA ASP A 255 -25.24 -4.95 -8.98
C ASP A 255 -24.16 -4.27 -8.13
N ALA A 256 -22.91 -4.55 -8.44
CA ALA A 256 -21.78 -3.93 -7.76
C ALA A 256 -20.53 -3.84 -8.65
N PHE A 257 -19.71 -2.83 -8.41
CA PHE A 257 -18.37 -2.72 -8.95
C PHE A 257 -17.31 -2.77 -7.84
N LEU A 258 -16.26 -3.54 -8.08
CA LEU A 258 -14.99 -3.42 -7.36
C LEU A 258 -13.99 -2.69 -8.26
N CYS A 259 -13.43 -1.59 -7.81
CA CYS A 259 -12.41 -0.85 -8.53
C CYS A 259 -11.02 -1.23 -8.02
N ALA A 260 -10.03 -1.27 -8.92
CA ALA A 260 -8.65 -1.58 -8.58
C ALA A 260 -8.08 -0.60 -7.54
N ASN A 261 -8.53 0.66 -7.55
CA ASN A 261 -8.18 1.65 -6.53
C ASN A 261 -9.31 2.70 -6.35
N ASP A 262 -9.14 3.58 -5.36
CA ASP A 262 -10.11 4.64 -5.05
C ASP A 262 -10.20 5.69 -6.16
N TYR A 263 -9.10 5.95 -6.87
CA TYR A 263 -9.13 6.87 -8.01
C TYR A 263 -10.13 6.41 -9.08
N HIS A 264 -10.07 5.14 -9.47
CA HIS A 264 -11.03 4.56 -10.42
C HIS A 264 -12.46 4.55 -9.84
N ALA A 265 -12.61 4.25 -8.55
CA ALA A 265 -13.92 4.25 -7.90
C ALA A 265 -14.58 5.62 -7.90
N VAL A 266 -13.83 6.68 -7.62
CA VAL A 266 -14.32 8.07 -7.66
C VAL A 266 -14.79 8.46 -9.07
N LYS A 267 -14.02 8.12 -10.11
CA LYS A 267 -14.38 8.39 -11.51
C LYS A 267 -15.62 7.59 -11.93
N LEU A 268 -15.69 6.34 -11.51
CA LEU A 268 -16.85 5.49 -11.75
C LEU A 268 -18.13 6.07 -11.10
N ILE A 269 -18.07 6.48 -9.82
CA ILE A 269 -19.19 7.10 -9.11
C ILE A 269 -19.67 8.34 -9.84
N GLN A 270 -18.75 9.20 -10.30
CA GLN A 270 -19.10 10.39 -11.10
C GLN A 270 -19.84 10.03 -12.40
N ALA A 271 -19.35 9.01 -13.12
CA ALA A 271 -20.00 8.54 -14.35
C ALA A 271 -21.38 7.91 -14.08
N LEU A 272 -21.52 7.11 -13.03
CA LEU A 272 -22.79 6.49 -12.64
C LEU A 272 -23.84 7.55 -12.22
N LYS A 273 -23.44 8.59 -11.49
CA LYS A 273 -24.32 9.72 -11.16
C LYS A 273 -24.80 10.45 -12.42
N LYS A 274 -23.96 10.63 -13.44
CA LYS A 274 -24.36 11.17 -14.75
C LYS A 274 -25.36 10.27 -15.48
N LEU A 275 -25.34 8.95 -15.25
CA LEU A 275 -26.35 8.00 -15.72
C LEU A 275 -27.63 7.98 -14.88
N GLY A 276 -27.74 8.85 -13.86
CA GLY A 276 -28.88 8.90 -12.96
C GLY A 276 -28.96 7.70 -12.01
N ARG A 277 -27.85 7.01 -11.78
CA ARG A 277 -27.80 5.85 -10.86
C ARG A 277 -27.52 6.30 -9.45
N ARG A 278 -28.26 5.75 -8.50
CA ARG A 278 -28.09 5.97 -7.06
C ARG A 278 -27.17 4.90 -6.49
N ILE A 279 -26.25 5.31 -5.64
CA ILE A 279 -25.29 4.45 -4.94
C ILE A 279 -25.55 4.63 -3.45
N PRO A 280 -25.82 3.57 -2.72
CA PRO A 280 -25.76 2.15 -3.08
C PRO A 280 -27.07 1.53 -3.60
N GLU A 281 -28.20 2.28 -3.70
CA GLU A 281 -29.54 1.73 -3.90
C GLU A 281 -29.69 0.97 -5.23
N ASP A 282 -29.19 1.53 -6.34
CA ASP A 282 -29.27 0.89 -7.66
C ASP A 282 -28.10 -0.06 -7.90
N LEU A 283 -26.89 0.31 -7.45
CA LEU A 283 -25.68 -0.51 -7.50
C LEU A 283 -24.66 -0.05 -6.46
N MET A 284 -23.80 -0.96 -6.01
CA MET A 284 -22.76 -0.71 -5.02
C MET A 284 -21.40 -0.44 -5.69
N VAL A 285 -20.51 0.32 -5.02
CA VAL A 285 -19.14 0.58 -5.48
C VAL A 285 -18.16 0.41 -4.33
N ALA A 286 -17.08 -0.32 -4.57
CA ALA A 286 -15.97 -0.45 -3.62
C ALA A 286 -14.64 -0.11 -4.32
N GLY A 287 -13.69 0.44 -3.58
CA GLY A 287 -12.35 0.81 -4.04
C GLY A 287 -11.25 0.10 -3.27
N PHE A 288 -10.05 0.67 -3.33
CA PHE A 288 -8.85 0.25 -2.60
C PHE A 288 -7.94 1.48 -2.45
N ASP A 289 -7.27 1.68 -1.34
CA ASP A 289 -6.23 2.61 -0.89
C ASP A 289 -6.61 3.38 0.39
N ASP A 290 -7.89 3.65 0.62
CA ASP A 290 -8.42 4.48 1.72
C ASP A 290 -7.80 5.89 1.71
N GLY A 291 -7.74 6.48 0.51
CA GLY A 291 -7.35 7.89 0.35
C GLY A 291 -8.34 8.85 1.02
N PRO A 292 -7.94 10.09 1.31
CA PRO A 292 -8.82 11.09 1.93
C PRO A 292 -10.12 11.30 1.16
N GLU A 293 -10.10 11.14 -0.14
CA GLU A 293 -11.24 11.28 -1.05
C GLU A 293 -12.32 10.25 -0.76
N ALA A 294 -11.94 9.04 -0.34
CA ALA A 294 -12.88 7.96 -0.04
C ALA A 294 -13.84 8.30 1.12
N ALA A 295 -13.38 9.11 2.06
CA ALA A 295 -14.20 9.52 3.22
C ALA A 295 -15.13 10.70 2.93
N VAL A 296 -14.81 11.54 1.92
CA VAL A 296 -15.51 12.79 1.66
C VAL A 296 -16.41 12.77 0.42
N ILE A 297 -16.21 11.78 -0.47
CA ILE A 297 -17.10 11.59 -1.62
C ILE A 297 -18.51 11.19 -1.13
N ASP A 298 -19.53 11.55 -1.87
CA ASP A 298 -20.91 11.17 -1.61
C ASP A 298 -21.40 10.12 -2.64
N PRO A 299 -21.84 8.90 -2.20
CA PRO A 299 -21.71 8.38 -0.82
C PRO A 299 -20.25 8.09 -0.46
N SER A 300 -19.92 8.06 0.85
CA SER A 300 -18.59 7.70 1.33
C SER A 300 -18.21 6.29 0.88
N LEU A 301 -16.96 6.15 0.36
CA LEU A 301 -16.52 4.96 -0.37
C LEU A 301 -16.05 3.83 0.56
N THR A 302 -16.64 2.66 0.41
CA THR A 302 -16.08 1.40 0.93
C THR A 302 -14.79 1.09 0.20
N THR A 303 -13.71 0.81 0.94
CA THR A 303 -12.36 0.68 0.40
C THR A 303 -11.49 -0.23 1.28
N VAL A 304 -10.19 -0.27 1.02
CA VAL A 304 -9.20 -0.98 1.82
C VAL A 304 -8.13 0.00 2.29
N HIS A 305 -7.93 0.09 3.60
CA HIS A 305 -6.87 0.90 4.19
C HIS A 305 -5.50 0.26 4.00
N ILE A 306 -4.56 1.03 3.41
CA ILE A 306 -3.15 0.68 3.28
C ILE A 306 -2.36 1.40 4.37
N PRO A 307 -1.60 0.69 5.23
CA PRO A 307 -0.76 1.32 6.25
C PRO A 307 0.53 1.91 5.62
N SER A 308 0.38 2.97 4.84
CA SER A 308 1.42 3.54 3.98
C SER A 308 2.67 3.98 4.75
N SER A 309 2.49 4.55 5.96
CA SER A 309 3.62 4.94 6.81
C SER A 309 4.42 3.73 7.31
N GLU A 310 3.73 2.67 7.68
CA GLU A 310 4.37 1.42 8.09
C GLU A 310 5.11 0.77 6.93
N MET A 311 4.54 0.80 5.73
CA MET A 311 5.22 0.35 4.52
C MET A 311 6.50 1.15 4.25
N GLY A 312 6.48 2.47 4.45
CA GLY A 312 7.65 3.32 4.31
C GLY A 312 8.78 2.94 5.28
N VAL A 313 8.44 2.67 6.55
CA VAL A 313 9.41 2.18 7.54
C VAL A 313 9.98 0.83 7.12
N CYS A 314 9.13 -0.13 6.75
CA CYS A 314 9.57 -1.46 6.30
C CYS A 314 10.44 -1.39 5.03
N ALA A 315 10.11 -0.53 4.06
CA ALA A 315 10.92 -0.31 2.86
C ALA A 315 12.33 0.20 3.22
N ALA A 316 12.42 1.13 4.15
CA ALA A 316 13.70 1.65 4.65
C ALA A 316 14.52 0.56 5.36
N GLU A 317 13.89 -0.24 6.22
CA GLU A 317 14.56 -1.35 6.93
C GLU A 317 15.05 -2.42 5.95
N LEU A 318 14.25 -2.76 4.93
CA LEU A 318 14.65 -3.69 3.87
C LEU A 318 15.87 -3.16 3.10
N LEU A 319 15.85 -1.89 2.68
CA LEU A 319 16.94 -1.28 1.94
C LEU A 319 18.22 -1.19 2.76
N LEU A 320 18.14 -0.71 4.00
CA LEU A 320 19.28 -0.67 4.93
C LEU A 320 19.84 -2.06 5.23
N GLY A 321 18.95 -3.06 5.33
CA GLY A 321 19.35 -4.46 5.47
C GLY A 321 20.08 -5.00 4.24
N ARG A 322 19.63 -4.62 3.03
CA ARG A 322 20.27 -4.98 1.75
C ARG A 322 21.63 -4.30 1.57
N ILE A 323 21.74 -3.02 1.92
CA ILE A 323 23.03 -2.28 1.90
C ILE A 323 24.07 -2.98 2.78
N ARG A 324 23.68 -3.44 3.97
CA ARG A 324 24.61 -4.11 4.92
C ARG A 324 24.93 -5.56 4.55
N ASN A 325 24.02 -6.24 3.88
CA ASN A 325 24.19 -7.63 3.46
C ASN A 325 23.69 -7.84 2.03
N PRO A 326 24.48 -7.45 1.01
CA PRO A 326 24.09 -7.50 -0.39
C PRO A 326 23.77 -8.92 -0.90
N GLU A 327 24.43 -9.94 -0.35
CA GLU A 327 24.34 -11.33 -0.82
C GLU A 327 23.12 -12.10 -0.31
N ARG A 328 22.32 -11.52 0.61
CA ARG A 328 21.12 -12.21 1.10
C ARG A 328 20.14 -12.47 -0.05
N PRO A 329 19.36 -13.57 -0.02
CA PRO A 329 18.29 -13.79 -1.01
C PRO A 329 17.30 -12.61 -1.06
N TYR A 330 16.81 -12.30 -2.25
CA TYR A 330 15.73 -11.32 -2.39
C TYR A 330 14.44 -11.82 -1.74
N THR A 331 13.68 -10.91 -1.20
CA THR A 331 12.43 -11.21 -0.48
C THR A 331 11.27 -10.41 -1.04
N MET A 332 10.07 -11.00 -0.97
CA MET A 332 8.81 -10.27 -1.17
C MET A 332 8.08 -10.18 0.17
N THR A 333 7.84 -8.96 0.63
CA THR A 333 7.24 -8.66 1.93
C THR A 333 5.85 -8.08 1.73
N TYR A 334 4.84 -8.72 2.33
CA TYR A 334 3.46 -8.23 2.32
C TYR A 334 3.13 -7.51 3.63
N VAL A 335 2.59 -6.29 3.53
CA VAL A 335 2.08 -5.55 4.68
C VAL A 335 0.55 -5.69 4.71
N GLN A 336 0.02 -6.11 5.85
CA GLN A 336 -1.41 -6.38 6.00
C GLN A 336 -2.24 -5.10 5.81
N THR A 337 -3.32 -5.22 5.03
CA THR A 337 -4.32 -4.18 4.80
C THR A 337 -5.62 -4.47 5.56
N THR A 338 -6.52 -3.49 5.63
CA THR A 338 -7.78 -3.61 6.38
C THR A 338 -8.96 -3.08 5.58
N PRO A 339 -10.00 -3.88 5.29
CA PRO A 339 -11.23 -3.38 4.68
C PRO A 339 -11.92 -2.33 5.55
N VAL A 340 -12.43 -1.27 4.91
CA VAL A 340 -13.15 -0.16 5.54
C VAL A 340 -14.52 -0.02 4.86
N PHE A 341 -15.57 -0.42 5.56
CA PHE A 341 -16.93 -0.42 5.03
C PHE A 341 -17.61 0.91 5.29
N ARG A 342 -18.12 1.54 4.22
CA ARG A 342 -18.81 2.84 4.23
C ARG A 342 -20.15 2.78 3.49
N GLU A 343 -20.72 3.94 3.19
CA GLU A 343 -22.09 4.08 2.65
C GLU A 343 -22.23 3.47 1.25
N SER A 344 -21.22 3.54 0.39
CA SER A 344 -21.29 3.09 -1.01
C SER A 344 -21.61 1.60 -1.20
N THR A 345 -21.65 0.81 -0.11
CA THR A 345 -22.00 -0.62 -0.10
C THR A 345 -23.02 -1.00 0.98
N ARG A 346 -23.61 -0.04 1.67
CA ARG A 346 -24.64 -0.28 2.70
C ARG A 346 -26.02 -0.20 2.09
N ARG A 347 -26.59 -1.35 1.74
CA ARG A 347 -28.01 -1.50 1.36
C ARG A 347 -28.83 -1.94 2.56
#